data_4ffd6c9405a940bc85e681af8bfd9116
#
_entry.id   4ffd6c9405a940bc85e681af8bfd9116
#
_cell.length_a   1.000
_cell.length_b   1.000
_cell.length_c   1.000
_cell.angle_alpha   90.00
_cell.angle_beta   90.00
_cell.angle_gamma   90.00
#
_symmetry.space_group_name_H-M   'P 1'
#
loop_
_entity.id
_entity.type
_entity.pdbx_description
1 polymer ?
#
loop_
_entity_poly.entity_id
_entity_poly.type
_entity_poly.pdbx_seq_one_letter_code
_entity_poly.pdbx_strand_id
1 'polypeptide(L)'
;LEGEPGSAEFITSYNRAVSQKRAPRTDLLVSIFDGYQDSTEFADLAERTRKDYRRLLRVIDDEFGDFPIAALEDRRTRGEFLAWRERLAVKSRRQADYAFAVLARTLSWAYNRGLAPLNPCERPGRLYRAARNENVWSDADEKAFHAKAPAHLRLALTLALWTGQRQGDLLRLQWAAFDGSTIRLRQRKTKVTVAVPVGAPLKAALEAVKAEYKREGKPLPATILATERGTEWTESGFRASWRKACIKAGVTGVTFHDLRGTAVTRLAIAGATVPEIAAITGHSLKEVGTILDAHYMHRDPALGEAAIRKLEGRAISPN
;
A
#
# COMPACT_ATOMS: atom_id res chain seq x y z
N LEU A 1 45.89 20.21 11.63
CA LEU A 1 46.75 19.49 10.70
C LEU A 1 48.19 19.91 10.95
N GLU A 2 49.10 18.97 11.01
CA GLU A 2 50.52 19.17 11.30
C GLU A 2 51.31 19.15 9.97
N GLY A 3 52.35 20.00 9.84
CA GLY A 3 53.17 20.12 8.65
C GLY A 3 52.68 21.09 7.58
N GLU A 4 53.53 21.43 6.61
CA GLU A 4 53.15 22.31 5.48
C GLU A 4 52.33 21.53 4.42
N PRO A 5 51.33 22.21 3.77
CA PRO A 5 50.53 21.57 2.74
C PRO A 5 51.37 20.91 1.66
N GLY A 6 51.20 19.58 1.50
CA GLY A 6 51.97 18.73 0.55
C GLY A 6 53.13 17.99 1.17
N SER A 7 53.51 18.25 2.42
CA SER A 7 54.51 17.46 3.14
C SER A 7 53.98 16.08 3.59
N ALA A 8 54.89 15.12 3.80
CA ALA A 8 54.53 13.78 4.32
C ALA A 8 53.84 13.86 5.70
N GLU A 9 54.24 14.82 6.53
CA GLU A 9 53.64 15.09 7.82
C GLU A 9 52.20 15.62 7.69
N PHE A 10 51.99 16.56 6.77
CA PHE A 10 50.63 17.09 6.46
C PHE A 10 49.72 15.98 5.96
N ILE A 11 50.17 15.15 5.01
CA ILE A 11 49.41 14.02 4.45
C ILE A 11 49.08 13.01 5.54
N THR A 12 50.04 12.71 6.44
CA THR A 12 49.83 11.78 7.56
C THR A 12 48.82 12.36 8.58
N SER A 13 48.95 13.62 8.94
CA SER A 13 48.03 14.29 9.86
C SER A 13 46.62 14.46 9.26
N TYR A 14 46.56 14.74 7.95
CA TYR A 14 45.30 14.78 7.21
C TYR A 14 44.61 13.43 7.17
N ASN A 15 45.37 12.36 6.81
CA ASN A 15 44.83 10.98 6.79
C ASN A 15 44.38 10.53 8.18
N ARG A 16 45.10 10.90 9.25
CA ARG A 16 44.70 10.65 10.64
C ARG A 16 43.41 11.41 10.99
N ALA A 17 43.31 12.69 10.64
CA ALA A 17 42.10 13.47 10.87
C ALA A 17 40.87 12.95 10.09
N VAL A 18 41.08 12.50 8.86
CA VAL A 18 40.04 11.88 8.03
C VAL A 18 39.64 10.51 8.60
N SER A 19 40.59 9.68 9.07
CA SER A 19 40.28 8.40 9.69
C SER A 19 39.61 8.56 11.07
N GLN A 20 39.99 9.59 11.85
CA GLN A 20 39.29 9.93 13.12
C GLN A 20 37.85 10.43 12.86
N LYS A 21 37.63 11.20 11.79
CA LYS A 21 36.27 11.57 11.34
C LYS A 21 35.44 10.38 10.85
N ARG A 22 36.11 9.30 10.44
CA ARG A 22 35.50 8.03 10.01
C ARG A 22 35.43 6.97 11.12
N ALA A 23 35.97 7.24 12.32
CA ALA A 23 35.77 6.33 13.44
C ALA A 23 34.26 6.16 13.69
N PRO A 24 33.78 4.93 13.89
CA PRO A 24 32.36 4.70 14.15
C PRO A 24 31.94 5.53 15.36
N ARG A 25 30.96 6.42 15.18
CA ARG A 25 30.38 7.23 16.28
C ARG A 25 29.40 6.32 17.03
N THR A 26 29.94 5.35 17.76
CA THR A 26 29.20 4.25 18.43
C THR A 26 28.29 4.72 19.56
N ASP A 27 28.48 5.93 20.04
CA ASP A 27 27.73 6.59 21.10
C ASP A 27 26.55 7.45 20.60
N LEU A 28 26.38 7.55 19.29
CA LEU A 28 25.36 8.39 18.66
C LEU A 28 24.33 7.57 17.89
N LEU A 29 23.12 8.13 17.70
CA LEU A 29 22.01 7.45 17.02
C LEU A 29 22.33 7.04 15.57
N VAL A 30 23.22 7.75 14.86
CA VAL A 30 23.66 7.36 13.52
C VAL A 30 24.20 5.92 13.52
N SER A 31 24.93 5.48 14.55
CA SER A 31 25.43 4.11 14.63
C SER A 31 24.31 3.07 14.75
N ILE A 32 23.21 3.42 15.40
CA ILE A 32 22.01 2.58 15.49
C ILE A 32 21.31 2.52 14.12
N PHE A 33 21.22 3.65 13.41
CA PHE A 33 20.57 3.71 12.08
C PHE A 33 21.35 2.87 11.06
N ASP A 34 22.67 2.95 11.07
CA ASP A 34 23.52 2.15 10.19
C ASP A 34 23.44 0.66 10.56
N GLY A 35 23.62 0.33 11.85
CA GLY A 35 23.52 -1.05 12.32
C GLY A 35 22.15 -1.69 12.03
N TYR A 36 21.05 -0.93 12.11
CA TYR A 36 19.74 -1.43 11.72
C TYR A 36 19.66 -1.73 10.21
N GLN A 37 20.21 -0.85 9.37
CA GLN A 37 20.21 -1.03 7.91
C GLN A 37 21.04 -2.23 7.46
N ASP A 38 22.07 -2.62 8.24
CA ASP A 38 22.92 -3.78 8.00
C ASP A 38 22.37 -5.08 8.61
N SER A 39 21.26 -4.99 9.38
CA SER A 39 20.69 -6.13 10.08
C SER A 39 19.92 -7.08 9.15
N THR A 40 19.79 -8.35 9.58
CA THR A 40 18.95 -9.35 8.92
C THR A 40 17.48 -8.94 8.91
N GLU A 41 17.00 -8.32 9.99
CA GLU A 41 15.61 -7.84 10.07
C GLU A 41 15.30 -6.74 9.04
N PHE A 42 16.28 -5.92 8.70
CA PHE A 42 16.12 -4.94 7.63
C PHE A 42 16.21 -5.63 6.25
N ALA A 43 17.11 -6.59 6.09
CA ALA A 43 17.26 -7.35 4.85
C ALA A 43 16.00 -8.14 4.49
N ASP A 44 15.28 -8.68 5.50
CA ASP A 44 14.03 -9.43 5.34
C ASP A 44 12.82 -8.56 4.95
N LEU A 45 12.93 -7.24 5.07
CA LEU A 45 11.87 -6.35 4.61
C LEU A 45 11.72 -6.41 3.09
N ALA A 46 10.46 -6.30 2.61
CA ALA A 46 10.21 -6.16 1.18
C ALA A 46 11.00 -4.98 0.60
N GLU A 47 11.53 -5.13 -0.62
CA GLU A 47 12.40 -4.15 -1.30
C GLU A 47 11.82 -2.72 -1.26
N ARG A 48 10.51 -2.57 -1.54
CA ARG A 48 9.84 -1.27 -1.44
C ARG A 48 9.87 -0.69 -0.03
N THR A 49 9.66 -1.53 0.99
CA THR A 49 9.71 -1.10 2.40
C THR A 49 11.13 -0.67 2.77
N ARG A 50 12.17 -1.42 2.34
CA ARG A 50 13.57 -1.03 2.53
C ARG A 50 13.88 0.33 1.90
N LYS A 51 13.41 0.55 0.66
CA LYS A 51 13.59 1.84 -0.03
C LYS A 51 12.92 2.99 0.72
N ASP A 52 11.69 2.80 1.19
CA ASP A 52 10.97 3.79 1.98
C ASP A 52 11.65 4.04 3.33
N TYR A 53 12.11 3.00 4.01
CA TYR A 53 12.83 3.11 5.29
C TYR A 53 14.16 3.84 5.14
N ARG A 54 14.99 3.49 4.13
CA ARG A 54 16.24 4.23 3.86
C ARG A 54 15.99 5.72 3.64
N ARG A 55 14.95 6.07 2.90
CA ARG A 55 14.58 7.48 2.69
C ARG A 55 14.18 8.17 3.99
N LEU A 56 13.42 7.49 4.85
CA LEU A 56 12.97 8.05 6.13
C LEU A 56 14.11 8.08 7.14
N LEU A 57 14.97 7.06 7.18
CA LEU A 57 16.15 7.05 8.06
C LEU A 57 17.10 8.20 7.74
N ARG A 58 17.27 8.60 6.48
CA ARG A 58 18.03 9.82 6.14
C ARG A 58 17.42 11.07 6.76
N VAL A 59 16.09 11.24 6.67
CA VAL A 59 15.39 12.37 7.30
C VAL A 59 15.51 12.35 8.82
N ILE A 60 15.56 11.16 9.43
CA ILE A 60 15.75 10.98 10.87
C ILE A 60 17.20 11.26 11.24
N ASP A 61 18.15 10.82 10.43
CA ASP A 61 19.58 11.03 10.61
C ASP A 61 19.97 12.51 10.50
N ASP A 62 19.40 13.21 9.52
CA ASP A 62 19.56 14.67 9.37
C ASP A 62 19.13 15.46 10.63
N GLU A 63 18.17 14.96 11.40
CA GLU A 63 17.67 15.60 12.62
C GLU A 63 18.35 15.08 13.88
N PHE A 64 18.58 13.76 13.97
CA PHE A 64 18.97 13.08 15.20
C PHE A 64 20.23 12.22 15.08
N GLY A 65 20.94 12.23 13.96
CA GLY A 65 22.13 11.41 13.77
C GLY A 65 23.20 11.65 14.84
N ASP A 66 23.39 12.91 15.20
CA ASP A 66 24.34 13.34 16.24
C ASP A 66 23.78 13.29 17.68
N PHE A 67 22.59 12.74 17.87
CA PHE A 67 21.95 12.64 19.20
C PHE A 67 22.61 11.53 20.02
N PRO A 68 23.06 11.79 21.26
CA PRO A 68 23.71 10.78 22.09
C PRO A 68 22.76 9.67 22.52
N ILE A 69 23.20 8.41 22.39
CA ILE A 69 22.41 7.24 22.80
C ILE A 69 22.08 7.30 24.29
N ALA A 70 23.02 7.75 25.13
CA ALA A 70 22.79 7.92 26.57
C ALA A 70 21.65 8.89 26.89
N ALA A 71 21.42 9.90 26.04
CA ALA A 71 20.33 10.86 26.25
C ALA A 71 18.92 10.25 26.02
N LEU A 72 18.83 9.03 25.50
CA LEU A 72 17.55 8.33 25.40
C LEU A 72 16.90 8.05 26.76
N GLU A 73 17.70 7.98 27.84
CA GLU A 73 17.20 7.80 29.23
C GLU A 73 16.52 9.06 29.75
N ASP A 74 16.84 10.23 29.21
CA ASP A 74 16.20 11.47 29.65
C ASP A 74 14.75 11.50 29.17
N ARG A 75 13.81 11.66 30.09
CA ARG A 75 12.38 11.74 29.81
C ARG A 75 12.02 12.85 28.81
N ARG A 76 12.82 13.93 28.75
CA ARG A 76 12.62 15.06 27.81
C ARG A 76 12.83 14.65 26.38
N THR A 77 13.69 13.65 26.11
CA THR A 77 13.95 13.12 24.76
C THR A 77 12.67 12.68 24.04
N ARG A 78 11.73 12.07 24.78
CA ARG A 78 10.42 11.75 24.21
C ARG A 78 9.67 12.97 23.71
N GLY A 79 9.74 14.08 24.45
CA GLY A 79 9.13 15.35 24.07
C GLY A 79 9.73 15.91 22.77
N GLU A 80 11.06 15.85 22.61
CA GLU A 80 11.75 16.29 21.41
C GLU A 80 11.37 15.49 20.16
N PHE A 81 11.31 14.15 20.30
CA PHE A 81 10.87 13.29 19.18
C PHE A 81 9.41 13.53 18.81
N LEU A 82 8.53 13.77 19.78
CA LEU A 82 7.12 14.12 19.51
C LEU A 82 7.02 15.50 18.84
N ALA A 83 7.77 16.50 19.30
CA ALA A 83 7.81 17.83 18.71
C ALA A 83 8.32 17.79 17.25
N TRP A 84 9.35 16.97 16.97
CA TRP A 84 9.79 16.73 15.57
C TRP A 84 8.68 16.12 14.72
N ARG A 85 7.96 15.12 15.23
CA ARG A 85 6.81 14.53 14.52
C ARG A 85 5.74 15.58 14.21
N GLU A 86 5.47 16.49 15.15
CA GLU A 86 4.50 17.57 14.98
C GLU A 86 4.96 18.57 13.91
N ARG A 87 6.25 18.93 13.88
CA ARG A 87 6.81 19.76 12.80
C ARG A 87 6.61 19.11 11.43
N LEU A 88 6.89 17.81 11.29
CA LEU A 88 6.64 17.07 10.05
C LEU A 88 5.13 17.00 9.70
N ALA A 89 4.27 16.97 10.71
CA ALA A 89 2.83 16.85 10.54
C ALA A 89 2.19 18.09 9.91
N VAL A 90 2.82 19.27 10.00
CA VAL A 90 2.39 20.51 9.31
C VAL A 90 2.27 20.25 7.81
N LYS A 91 3.24 19.52 7.23
CA LYS A 91 3.22 19.15 5.80
C LYS A 91 2.33 17.95 5.53
N SER A 92 2.39 16.92 6.37
CA SER A 92 1.61 15.68 6.20
C SER A 92 1.58 14.84 7.47
N ARG A 93 0.45 14.79 8.16
CA ARG A 93 0.25 13.95 9.35
C ARG A 93 0.59 12.48 9.09
N ARG A 94 0.20 11.95 7.93
CA ARG A 94 0.48 10.54 7.56
C ARG A 94 1.97 10.27 7.39
N GLN A 95 2.71 11.16 6.76
CA GLN A 95 4.16 11.00 6.58
C GLN A 95 4.91 11.19 7.90
N ALA A 96 4.45 12.11 8.75
CA ALA A 96 4.98 12.29 10.10
C ALA A 96 4.83 11.02 10.96
N ASP A 97 3.63 10.45 11.00
CA ASP A 97 3.40 9.17 11.69
C ASP A 97 4.25 8.03 11.12
N TYR A 98 4.47 8.00 9.81
CA TYR A 98 5.28 6.98 9.18
C TYR A 98 6.76 7.13 9.53
N ALA A 99 7.31 8.35 9.49
CA ALA A 99 8.69 8.63 9.88
C ALA A 99 8.91 8.28 11.37
N PHE A 100 7.98 8.68 12.22
CA PHE A 100 8.04 8.34 13.64
C PHE A 100 7.96 6.82 13.91
N ALA A 101 7.16 6.09 13.16
CA ALA A 101 7.06 4.63 13.27
C ALA A 101 8.37 3.94 12.84
N VAL A 102 9.09 4.49 11.85
CA VAL A 102 10.41 3.98 11.45
C VAL A 102 11.43 4.23 12.55
N LEU A 103 11.48 5.44 13.15
CA LEU A 103 12.33 5.73 14.30
C LEU A 103 12.04 4.78 15.47
N ALA A 104 10.76 4.63 15.85
CA ALA A 104 10.34 3.75 16.91
C ALA A 104 10.76 2.29 16.67
N ARG A 105 10.62 1.81 15.43
CA ARG A 105 11.04 0.44 15.07
C ARG A 105 12.55 0.26 15.16
N THR A 106 13.32 1.23 14.71
CA THR A 106 14.79 1.19 14.75
C THR A 106 15.29 1.23 16.20
N LEU A 107 14.70 2.07 17.04
CA LEU A 107 15.04 2.10 18.48
C LEU A 107 14.59 0.84 19.21
N SER A 108 13.47 0.23 18.86
CA SER A 108 13.08 -1.08 19.42
C SER A 108 14.07 -2.19 19.02
N TRP A 109 14.56 -2.15 17.79
CA TRP A 109 15.60 -3.08 17.32
C TRP A 109 16.89 -2.91 18.13
N ALA A 110 17.33 -1.69 18.38
CA ALA A 110 18.52 -1.37 19.17
C ALA A 110 18.33 -1.78 20.63
N TYR A 111 17.21 -1.46 21.25
CA TYR A 111 16.89 -1.84 22.62
C TYR A 111 16.94 -3.36 22.83
N ASN A 112 16.33 -4.13 21.93
CA ASN A 112 16.33 -5.60 22.02
C ASN A 112 17.74 -6.23 21.87
N ARG A 113 18.74 -5.45 21.44
CA ARG A 113 20.15 -5.86 21.31
C ARG A 113 21.07 -5.25 22.35
N GLY A 114 20.52 -4.49 23.31
CA GLY A 114 21.32 -3.79 24.31
C GLY A 114 22.13 -2.61 23.76
N LEU A 115 21.82 -2.15 22.53
CA LEU A 115 22.49 -1.00 21.90
C LEU A 115 21.85 0.34 22.29
N ALA A 116 20.66 0.31 22.87
CA ALA A 116 19.96 1.46 23.40
C ALA A 116 19.37 1.12 24.77
N PRO A 117 19.38 2.04 25.75
CA PRO A 117 18.89 1.77 27.12
C PRO A 117 17.36 1.66 27.17
N LEU A 118 16.65 2.38 26.31
CA LEU A 118 15.19 2.34 26.18
C LEU A 118 14.74 2.89 24.82
N ASN A 119 13.44 2.74 24.51
CA ASN A 119 12.82 3.34 23.32
C ASN A 119 11.81 4.43 23.72
N PRO A 120 12.17 5.72 23.63
CA PRO A 120 11.24 6.81 23.97
C PRO A 120 10.06 6.95 23.00
N CYS A 121 10.10 6.26 21.85
CA CYS A 121 9.09 6.36 20.79
C CYS A 121 7.93 5.39 20.93
N GLU A 122 7.84 4.62 22.03
CA GLU A 122 6.76 3.65 22.21
C GLU A 122 5.39 4.31 22.36
N ARG A 123 4.38 3.68 21.75
CA ARG A 123 2.95 4.04 21.89
C ARG A 123 2.66 5.55 21.73
N PRO A 124 3.08 6.21 20.63
CA PRO A 124 2.94 7.65 20.49
C PRO A 124 1.50 8.11 20.15
N GLY A 125 0.55 7.18 19.95
CA GLY A 125 -0.71 7.48 19.33
C GLY A 125 -0.56 7.80 17.84
N ARG A 126 -1.65 8.20 17.16
CA ARG A 126 -1.66 8.59 15.74
C ARG A 126 -2.16 10.02 15.57
N LEU A 127 -1.45 10.81 14.77
CA LEU A 127 -1.90 12.14 14.33
C LEU A 127 -2.84 12.03 13.13
N TYR A 128 -2.60 11.05 12.26
CA TYR A 128 -3.42 10.79 11.09
C TYR A 128 -4.50 9.76 11.40
N ARG A 129 -5.75 10.18 11.26
CA ARG A 129 -6.92 9.30 11.26
C ARG A 129 -7.46 9.24 9.84
N ALA A 130 -7.48 8.05 9.26
CA ALA A 130 -8.05 7.87 7.93
C ALA A 130 -9.58 8.03 7.99
N ALA A 131 -10.10 9.02 7.29
CA ALA A 131 -11.55 9.19 7.10
C ALA A 131 -12.06 8.42 5.84
N ARG A 132 -11.24 7.52 5.28
CA ARG A 132 -11.48 6.90 3.96
C ARG A 132 -12.28 5.60 3.98
N ASN A 133 -12.78 5.20 5.13
CA ASN A 133 -13.52 3.93 5.25
C ASN A 133 -14.89 3.95 4.56
N GLU A 134 -15.32 5.12 4.07
CA GLU A 134 -16.67 5.34 3.53
C GLU A 134 -16.72 5.53 2.01
N ASN A 135 -15.58 5.48 1.31
CA ASN A 135 -15.53 5.75 -0.12
C ASN A 135 -15.84 4.48 -0.92
N VAL A 136 -17.06 4.38 -1.38
CA VAL A 136 -17.56 3.33 -2.29
C VAL A 136 -17.88 3.97 -3.63
N TRP A 137 -17.50 3.32 -4.73
CA TRP A 137 -17.94 3.72 -6.06
C TRP A 137 -19.44 3.48 -6.20
N SER A 138 -20.20 4.51 -6.51
CA SER A 138 -21.61 4.40 -6.81
C SER A 138 -21.85 3.89 -8.24
N ASP A 139 -23.04 3.40 -8.53
CA ASP A 139 -23.45 3.03 -9.90
C ASP A 139 -23.41 4.24 -10.86
N ALA A 140 -23.66 5.44 -10.33
CA ALA A 140 -23.57 6.68 -11.10
C ALA A 140 -22.11 6.98 -11.50
N ASP A 141 -21.15 6.81 -10.57
CA ASP A 141 -19.71 6.97 -10.85
C ASP A 141 -19.23 6.00 -11.93
N GLU A 142 -19.69 4.75 -11.85
CA GLU A 142 -19.33 3.74 -12.85
C GLU A 142 -19.88 4.06 -14.22
N LYS A 143 -21.16 4.40 -14.29
CA LYS A 143 -21.80 4.81 -15.56
C LYS A 143 -21.09 6.01 -16.18
N ALA A 144 -20.78 7.03 -15.36
CA ALA A 144 -20.06 8.21 -15.80
C ALA A 144 -18.65 7.87 -16.30
N PHE A 145 -17.93 6.99 -15.56
CA PHE A 145 -16.61 6.53 -15.96
C PHE A 145 -16.63 5.71 -17.24
N HIS A 146 -17.56 4.76 -17.36
CA HIS A 146 -17.71 3.96 -18.57
C HIS A 146 -18.03 4.81 -19.80
N ALA A 147 -18.80 5.87 -19.66
CA ALA A 147 -19.16 6.76 -20.78
C ALA A 147 -17.97 7.61 -21.29
N LYS A 148 -16.97 7.91 -20.45
CA LYS A 148 -15.91 8.88 -20.78
C LYS A 148 -14.50 8.30 -20.79
N ALA A 149 -14.27 7.18 -20.10
CA ALA A 149 -12.94 6.58 -19.98
C ALA A 149 -12.58 5.78 -21.25
N PRO A 150 -11.29 5.71 -21.62
CA PRO A 150 -10.80 4.87 -22.70
C PRO A 150 -10.97 3.38 -22.37
N ALA A 151 -11.03 2.54 -23.42
CA ALA A 151 -11.35 1.11 -23.31
C ALA A 151 -10.47 0.34 -22.31
N HIS A 152 -9.15 0.57 -22.32
CA HIS A 152 -8.22 -0.08 -21.40
C HIS A 152 -8.44 0.27 -19.94
N LEU A 153 -8.95 1.48 -19.61
CA LEU A 153 -9.29 1.86 -18.24
C LEU A 153 -10.70 1.37 -17.85
N ARG A 154 -11.63 1.24 -18.80
CA ARG A 154 -12.92 0.58 -18.55
C ARG A 154 -12.73 -0.89 -18.20
N LEU A 155 -11.83 -1.59 -18.91
CA LEU A 155 -11.44 -2.96 -18.56
C LEU A 155 -10.86 -3.01 -17.13
N ALA A 156 -10.01 -2.05 -16.75
CA ALA A 156 -9.43 -2.01 -15.41
C ALA A 156 -10.50 -1.82 -14.33
N LEU A 157 -11.53 -0.99 -14.59
CA LEU A 157 -12.68 -0.83 -13.68
C LEU A 157 -13.42 -2.16 -13.50
N THR A 158 -13.83 -2.78 -14.61
CA THR A 158 -14.56 -4.05 -14.58
C THR A 158 -13.75 -5.14 -13.89
N LEU A 159 -12.47 -5.28 -14.22
CA LEU A 159 -11.59 -6.27 -13.60
C LEU A 159 -11.46 -6.05 -12.08
N ALA A 160 -11.30 -4.80 -11.64
CA ALA A 160 -11.19 -4.48 -10.22
C ALA A 160 -12.48 -4.78 -9.44
N LEU A 161 -13.63 -4.42 -9.99
CA LEU A 161 -14.93 -4.65 -9.36
C LEU A 161 -15.30 -6.13 -9.25
N TRP A 162 -15.00 -6.92 -10.29
CA TRP A 162 -15.37 -8.34 -10.33
C TRP A 162 -14.38 -9.24 -9.60
N THR A 163 -13.15 -8.77 -9.34
CA THR A 163 -12.14 -9.58 -8.66
C THR A 163 -11.80 -9.06 -7.26
N GLY A 164 -12.06 -7.80 -6.97
CA GLY A 164 -11.67 -7.16 -5.72
C GLY A 164 -10.15 -7.11 -5.50
N GLN A 165 -9.31 -7.27 -6.52
CA GLN A 165 -7.87 -7.36 -6.37
C GLN A 165 -7.20 -5.99 -6.24
N ARG A 166 -5.99 -5.96 -5.66
CA ARG A 166 -5.22 -4.71 -5.49
C ARG A 166 -4.67 -4.23 -6.84
N GLN A 167 -4.59 -2.90 -7.02
CA GLN A 167 -4.03 -2.29 -8.24
C GLN A 167 -2.73 -2.97 -8.70
N GLY A 168 -1.77 -3.13 -7.80
CA GLY A 168 -0.47 -3.69 -8.17
C GLY A 168 -0.52 -5.17 -8.59
N ASP A 169 -1.52 -5.93 -8.14
CA ASP A 169 -1.72 -7.32 -8.57
C ASP A 169 -2.41 -7.35 -9.95
N LEU A 170 -3.39 -6.47 -10.19
CA LEU A 170 -4.08 -6.36 -11.47
C LEU A 170 -3.19 -5.86 -12.60
N LEU A 171 -2.30 -4.89 -12.34
CA LEU A 171 -1.38 -4.37 -13.35
C LEU A 171 -0.34 -5.39 -13.83
N ARG A 172 -0.13 -6.45 -13.05
CA ARG A 172 0.81 -7.55 -13.37
C ARG A 172 0.11 -8.84 -13.76
N LEU A 173 -1.22 -8.82 -13.81
CA LEU A 173 -2.00 -10.00 -14.13
C LEU A 173 -1.82 -10.39 -15.61
N GLN A 174 -1.16 -11.52 -15.83
CA GLN A 174 -0.89 -12.05 -17.18
C GLN A 174 -2.10 -12.76 -17.74
N TRP A 175 -2.23 -12.82 -19.07
CA TRP A 175 -3.28 -13.57 -19.75
C TRP A 175 -3.25 -15.05 -19.43
N ALA A 176 -2.08 -15.63 -19.17
CA ALA A 176 -1.94 -17.03 -18.77
C ALA A 176 -2.62 -17.37 -17.44
N ALA A 177 -2.91 -16.36 -16.60
CA ALA A 177 -3.65 -16.53 -15.36
C ALA A 177 -5.16 -16.73 -15.56
N PHE A 178 -5.68 -16.45 -16.76
CA PHE A 178 -7.08 -16.62 -17.14
C PHE A 178 -7.26 -17.84 -18.04
N ASP A 179 -7.93 -18.89 -17.54
CA ASP A 179 -8.19 -20.14 -18.27
C ASP A 179 -9.50 -20.14 -19.08
N GLY A 180 -10.20 -19.01 -19.20
CA GLY A 180 -11.50 -18.89 -19.85
C GLY A 180 -12.70 -18.91 -18.90
N SER A 181 -12.51 -19.34 -17.67
CA SER A 181 -13.53 -19.42 -16.61
C SER A 181 -13.08 -18.85 -15.27
N THR A 182 -11.80 -18.91 -14.98
CA THR A 182 -11.23 -18.58 -13.69
C THR A 182 -9.93 -17.78 -13.87
N ILE A 183 -9.74 -16.77 -13.03
CA ILE A 183 -8.47 -16.06 -12.89
C ILE A 183 -7.76 -16.56 -11.64
N ARG A 184 -6.54 -17.10 -11.81
CA ARG A 184 -5.68 -17.55 -10.69
C ARG A 184 -4.52 -16.61 -10.53
N LEU A 185 -4.36 -16.07 -9.32
CA LEU A 185 -3.28 -15.16 -9.03
C LEU A 185 -2.76 -15.32 -7.59
N ARG A 186 -1.48 -15.01 -7.38
CA ARG A 186 -0.87 -14.89 -6.07
C ARG A 186 -0.67 -13.42 -5.73
N GLN A 187 -1.34 -12.96 -4.68
CA GLN A 187 -1.24 -11.57 -4.22
C GLN A 187 0.18 -11.26 -3.74
N ARG A 188 0.77 -10.19 -4.24
CA ARG A 188 2.17 -9.83 -3.93
C ARG A 188 2.36 -9.44 -2.46
N LYS A 189 1.42 -8.69 -1.89
CA LYS A 189 1.54 -8.17 -0.51
C LYS A 189 1.34 -9.25 0.56
N THR A 190 0.32 -10.08 0.39
CA THR A 190 -0.10 -11.07 1.40
C THR A 190 0.38 -12.48 1.08
N LYS A 191 0.89 -12.71 -0.14
CA LYS A 191 1.29 -14.02 -0.66
C LYS A 191 0.13 -15.05 -0.77
N VAL A 192 -1.10 -14.62 -0.52
CA VAL A 192 -2.30 -15.45 -0.66
C VAL A 192 -2.54 -15.73 -2.14
N THR A 193 -2.81 -17.00 -2.45
CA THR A 193 -3.27 -17.42 -3.79
C THR A 193 -4.79 -17.44 -3.79
N VAL A 194 -5.39 -16.82 -4.81
CA VAL A 194 -6.84 -16.81 -5.01
C VAL A 194 -7.17 -17.35 -6.40
N ALA A 195 -8.32 -18.04 -6.49
CA ALA A 195 -8.94 -18.44 -7.74
C ALA A 195 -10.29 -17.74 -7.84
N VAL A 196 -10.39 -16.79 -8.75
CA VAL A 196 -11.59 -15.95 -8.90
C VAL A 196 -12.40 -16.45 -10.10
N PRO A 197 -13.59 -17.00 -9.90
CA PRO A 197 -14.51 -17.33 -11.00
C PRO A 197 -14.87 -16.05 -11.76
N VAL A 198 -14.83 -16.12 -13.09
CA VAL A 198 -15.06 -14.95 -13.95
C VAL A 198 -16.53 -14.88 -14.31
N GLY A 199 -17.25 -13.89 -13.76
CA GLY A 199 -18.64 -13.62 -14.09
C GLY A 199 -18.83 -13.14 -15.54
N ALA A 200 -20.02 -13.31 -16.08
CA ALA A 200 -20.33 -13.03 -17.49
C ALA A 200 -19.89 -11.63 -17.99
N PRO A 201 -20.11 -10.52 -17.25
CA PRO A 201 -19.66 -9.20 -17.71
C PRO A 201 -18.13 -9.07 -17.83
N LEU A 202 -17.38 -9.64 -16.87
CA LEU A 202 -15.92 -9.64 -16.93
C LEU A 202 -15.42 -10.55 -18.07
N LYS A 203 -16.04 -11.72 -18.23
CA LYS A 203 -15.72 -12.64 -19.34
C LYS A 203 -15.90 -11.97 -20.70
N ALA A 204 -17.04 -11.32 -20.91
CA ALA A 204 -17.31 -10.58 -22.13
C ALA A 204 -16.27 -9.49 -22.41
N ALA A 205 -15.87 -8.73 -21.37
CA ALA A 205 -14.86 -7.70 -21.51
C ALA A 205 -13.48 -8.28 -21.89
N LEU A 206 -13.08 -9.40 -21.29
CA LEU A 206 -11.79 -10.07 -21.58
C LEU A 206 -11.78 -10.66 -23.01
N GLU A 207 -12.87 -11.32 -23.41
CA GLU A 207 -12.98 -11.88 -24.76
C GLU A 207 -13.06 -10.79 -25.84
N ALA A 208 -13.69 -9.64 -25.55
CA ALA A 208 -13.70 -8.50 -26.47
C ALA A 208 -12.27 -7.99 -26.73
N VAL A 209 -11.43 -7.89 -25.73
CA VAL A 209 -10.02 -7.50 -25.90
C VAL A 209 -9.27 -8.53 -26.76
N LYS A 210 -9.41 -9.82 -26.47
CA LYS A 210 -8.77 -10.87 -27.29
C LYS A 210 -9.21 -10.80 -28.75
N ALA A 211 -10.52 -10.60 -28.99
CA ALA A 211 -11.08 -10.49 -30.35
C ALA A 211 -10.54 -9.25 -31.08
N GLU A 212 -10.36 -8.12 -30.38
CA GLU A 212 -9.79 -6.89 -30.95
C GLU A 212 -8.35 -7.11 -31.41
N TYR A 213 -7.48 -7.64 -30.54
CA TYR A 213 -6.09 -7.94 -30.90
C TYR A 213 -5.99 -8.96 -32.05
N LYS A 214 -6.84 -9.99 -32.05
CA LYS A 214 -6.92 -10.96 -33.15
C LYS A 214 -7.34 -10.30 -34.47
N ARG A 215 -8.34 -9.43 -34.45
CA ARG A 215 -8.83 -8.69 -35.63
C ARG A 215 -7.75 -7.77 -36.20
N GLU A 216 -6.93 -7.17 -35.33
CA GLU A 216 -5.83 -6.30 -35.73
C GLU A 216 -4.56 -7.06 -36.14
N GLY A 217 -4.54 -8.39 -36.04
CA GLY A 217 -3.36 -9.20 -36.31
C GLY A 217 -2.21 -8.96 -35.32
N LYS A 218 -2.48 -8.39 -34.14
CA LYS A 218 -1.49 -8.09 -33.13
C LYS A 218 -1.42 -9.19 -32.08
N PRO A 219 -0.22 -9.49 -31.53
CA PRO A 219 -0.10 -10.37 -30.39
C PRO A 219 -0.73 -9.71 -29.15
N LEU A 220 -1.32 -10.53 -28.28
CA LEU A 220 -1.79 -10.05 -26.98
C LEU A 220 -0.61 -9.48 -26.16
N PRO A 221 -0.80 -8.38 -25.42
CA PRO A 221 0.20 -7.88 -24.50
C PRO A 221 0.47 -8.91 -23.39
N ALA A 222 1.61 -8.82 -22.71
CA ALA A 222 1.97 -9.75 -21.64
C ALA A 222 0.94 -9.76 -20.50
N THR A 223 0.40 -8.59 -20.15
CA THR A 223 -0.58 -8.41 -19.08
C THR A 223 -1.98 -8.10 -19.64
N ILE A 224 -3.02 -8.49 -18.88
CA ILE A 224 -4.43 -8.19 -19.22
C ILE A 224 -4.67 -6.68 -19.31
N LEU A 225 -4.11 -5.94 -18.33
CA LEU A 225 -4.15 -4.47 -18.35
C LEU A 225 -2.87 -3.94 -18.98
N ALA A 226 -3.00 -3.41 -20.18
CA ALA A 226 -1.93 -2.77 -20.93
C ALA A 226 -2.28 -1.30 -21.24
N THR A 227 -1.26 -0.51 -21.59
CA THR A 227 -1.45 0.84 -22.12
C THR A 227 -2.07 0.78 -23.52
N GLU A 228 -2.50 1.91 -24.08
CA GLU A 228 -2.95 2.00 -25.48
C GLU A 228 -1.90 1.50 -26.49
N ARG A 229 -0.62 1.53 -26.09
CA ARG A 229 0.50 1.04 -26.91
C ARG A 229 0.78 -0.46 -26.73
N GLY A 230 -0.02 -1.18 -25.94
CA GLY A 230 0.20 -2.60 -25.64
C GLY A 230 1.33 -2.88 -24.66
N THR A 231 1.90 -1.87 -23.99
CA THR A 231 2.97 -2.03 -23.00
C THR A 231 2.42 -2.17 -21.58
N GLU A 232 3.20 -2.74 -20.70
CA GLU A 232 2.86 -2.84 -19.28
C GLU A 232 2.74 -1.47 -18.61
N TRP A 233 1.84 -1.37 -17.65
CA TRP A 233 1.66 -0.17 -16.86
C TRP A 233 2.71 -0.06 -15.75
N THR A 234 3.30 1.13 -15.59
CA THR A 234 3.90 1.49 -14.31
C THR A 234 2.81 1.89 -13.33
N GLU A 235 3.01 1.63 -12.02
CA GLU A 235 2.01 2.00 -11.00
C GLU A 235 1.72 3.51 -10.97
N SER A 236 2.72 4.36 -11.23
CA SER A 236 2.57 5.82 -11.28
C SER A 236 1.84 6.26 -12.53
N GLY A 237 2.20 5.70 -13.70
CA GLY A 237 1.55 6.01 -14.98
C GLY A 237 0.07 5.63 -14.98
N PHE A 238 -0.25 4.45 -14.44
CA PHE A 238 -1.64 4.03 -14.29
C PHE A 238 -2.42 4.99 -13.38
N ARG A 239 -1.90 5.33 -12.19
CA ARG A 239 -2.58 6.28 -11.29
C ARG A 239 -2.82 7.63 -11.92
N ALA A 240 -1.86 8.15 -12.68
CA ALA A 240 -2.01 9.42 -13.38
C ALA A 240 -3.10 9.35 -14.47
N SER A 241 -3.12 8.28 -15.28
CA SER A 241 -4.12 8.06 -16.32
C SER A 241 -5.51 7.82 -15.73
N TRP A 242 -5.60 7.04 -14.65
CA TRP A 242 -6.85 6.81 -13.93
C TRP A 242 -7.45 8.11 -13.40
N ARG A 243 -6.61 8.92 -12.73
CA ARG A 243 -7.05 10.22 -12.21
C ARG A 243 -7.57 11.15 -13.31
N LYS A 244 -6.86 11.21 -14.45
CA LYS A 244 -7.32 12.00 -15.61
C LYS A 244 -8.67 11.51 -16.13
N ALA A 245 -8.87 10.20 -16.19
CA ALA A 245 -10.14 9.61 -16.62
C ALA A 245 -11.28 9.91 -15.64
N CYS A 246 -11.04 9.83 -14.34
CA CYS A 246 -12.01 10.25 -13.32
C CYS A 246 -12.41 11.72 -13.46
N ILE A 247 -11.43 12.63 -13.61
CA ILE A 247 -11.70 14.05 -13.82
C ILE A 247 -12.56 14.26 -15.07
N LYS A 248 -12.21 13.62 -16.20
CA LYS A 248 -12.97 13.72 -17.44
C LYS A 248 -14.40 13.17 -17.30
N ALA A 249 -14.59 12.16 -16.47
CA ALA A 249 -15.89 11.56 -16.19
C ALA A 249 -16.69 12.32 -15.13
N GLY A 250 -16.12 13.32 -14.42
CA GLY A 250 -16.75 14.01 -13.31
C GLY A 250 -16.79 13.17 -12.02
N VAL A 251 -16.03 12.08 -11.94
CA VAL A 251 -15.96 11.20 -10.77
C VAL A 251 -14.98 11.77 -9.75
N THR A 252 -15.45 12.06 -8.55
CA THR A 252 -14.69 12.69 -7.47
C THR A 252 -14.84 11.91 -6.16
N GLY A 253 -13.95 12.17 -5.19
CA GLY A 253 -14.00 11.52 -3.86
C GLY A 253 -13.52 10.09 -3.80
N VAL A 254 -13.50 9.36 -4.90
CA VAL A 254 -13.09 7.95 -4.99
C VAL A 254 -11.81 7.74 -5.79
N THR A 255 -11.11 6.65 -5.52
CA THR A 255 -9.88 6.27 -6.20
C THR A 255 -9.98 4.83 -6.73
N PHE A 256 -8.98 4.39 -7.52
CA PHE A 256 -8.91 2.99 -7.95
C PHE A 256 -8.85 2.00 -6.77
N HIS A 257 -8.20 2.38 -5.68
CA HIS A 257 -8.08 1.50 -4.52
C HIS A 257 -9.42 1.25 -3.83
N ASP A 258 -10.33 2.22 -3.88
CA ASP A 258 -11.65 2.12 -3.26
C ASP A 258 -12.56 1.10 -3.98
N LEU A 259 -12.24 0.75 -5.25
CA LEU A 259 -12.91 -0.35 -5.98
C LEU A 259 -12.80 -1.70 -5.27
N ARG A 260 -11.73 -1.92 -4.51
CA ARG A 260 -11.56 -3.16 -3.75
C ARG A 260 -12.55 -3.24 -2.57
N GLY A 261 -12.81 -2.12 -1.88
CA GLY A 261 -13.87 -2.00 -0.88
C GLY A 261 -15.25 -2.12 -1.51
N THR A 262 -15.46 -1.44 -2.66
CA THR A 262 -16.69 -1.53 -3.45
C THR A 262 -17.03 -2.96 -3.85
N ALA A 263 -16.03 -3.75 -4.30
CA ALA A 263 -16.22 -5.16 -4.63
C ALA A 263 -16.69 -5.99 -3.42
N VAL A 264 -16.08 -5.77 -2.24
CA VAL A 264 -16.50 -6.42 -0.98
C VAL A 264 -17.95 -6.06 -0.65
N THR A 265 -18.30 -4.77 -0.71
CA THR A 265 -19.66 -4.29 -0.42
C THR A 265 -20.68 -4.89 -1.38
N ARG A 266 -20.38 -4.94 -2.69
CA ARG A 266 -21.30 -5.50 -3.70
C ARG A 266 -21.49 -7.00 -3.54
N LEU A 267 -20.43 -7.74 -3.25
CA LEU A 267 -20.56 -9.18 -2.96
C LEU A 267 -21.48 -9.42 -1.76
N ALA A 268 -21.35 -8.61 -0.73
CA ALA A 268 -22.20 -8.73 0.43
C ALA A 268 -23.65 -8.34 0.16
N ILE A 269 -23.91 -7.25 -0.60
CA ILE A 269 -25.28 -6.87 -1.05
C ILE A 269 -25.89 -7.99 -1.90
N ALA A 270 -25.08 -8.66 -2.74
CA ALA A 270 -25.50 -9.84 -3.49
C ALA A 270 -25.73 -11.09 -2.60
N GLY A 271 -25.47 -10.97 -1.29
CA GLY A 271 -25.74 -12.02 -0.33
C GLY A 271 -24.61 -13.01 -0.09
N ALA A 272 -23.39 -12.73 -0.58
CA ALA A 272 -22.23 -13.56 -0.30
C ALA A 272 -21.84 -13.45 1.18
N THR A 273 -21.44 -14.59 1.74
CA THR A 273 -20.95 -14.71 3.11
C THR A 273 -19.53 -14.15 3.25
N VAL A 274 -19.13 -13.81 4.48
CA VAL A 274 -17.75 -13.32 4.74
C VAL A 274 -16.67 -14.29 4.23
N PRO A 275 -16.78 -15.63 4.40
CA PRO A 275 -15.84 -16.58 3.80
C PRO A 275 -15.81 -16.55 2.27
N GLU A 276 -16.94 -16.43 1.59
CA GLU A 276 -17.02 -16.35 0.12
C GLU A 276 -16.35 -15.07 -0.39
N ILE A 277 -16.62 -13.93 0.26
CA ILE A 277 -15.97 -12.66 -0.06
C ILE A 277 -14.45 -12.76 0.14
N ALA A 278 -14.02 -13.36 1.25
CA ALA A 278 -12.60 -13.57 1.55
C ALA A 278 -11.92 -14.46 0.50
N ALA A 279 -12.59 -15.53 0.05
CA ALA A 279 -12.08 -16.47 -0.96
C ALA A 279 -11.83 -15.77 -2.31
N ILE A 280 -12.73 -14.87 -2.73
CA ILE A 280 -12.60 -14.11 -3.99
C ILE A 280 -11.54 -13.01 -3.85
N THR A 281 -11.64 -12.21 -2.79
CA THR A 281 -10.84 -10.99 -2.67
C THR A 281 -9.46 -11.19 -2.06
N GLY A 282 -9.24 -12.34 -1.38
CA GLY A 282 -8.00 -12.65 -0.65
C GLY A 282 -7.78 -11.74 0.56
N HIS A 283 -8.85 -11.22 1.18
CA HIS A 283 -8.82 -10.62 2.50
C HIS A 283 -8.84 -11.70 3.59
N SER A 284 -8.35 -11.38 4.78
CA SER A 284 -8.67 -12.18 5.95
C SER A 284 -10.15 -11.99 6.34
N LEU A 285 -10.74 -12.95 7.05
CA LEU A 285 -12.13 -12.82 7.55
C LEU A 285 -12.30 -11.55 8.38
N LYS A 286 -11.30 -11.23 9.21
CA LYS A 286 -11.30 -10.01 10.03
C LYS A 286 -11.31 -8.73 9.19
N GLU A 287 -10.51 -8.69 8.10
CA GLU A 287 -10.48 -7.55 7.20
C GLU A 287 -11.81 -7.37 6.47
N VAL A 288 -12.43 -8.46 6.00
CA VAL A 288 -13.78 -8.40 5.41
C VAL A 288 -14.77 -7.84 6.43
N GLY A 289 -14.80 -8.38 7.65
CA GLY A 289 -15.66 -7.87 8.72
C GLY A 289 -15.45 -6.37 8.95
N THR A 290 -14.20 -5.92 9.07
CA THR A 290 -13.88 -4.49 9.27
C THR A 290 -14.36 -3.61 8.11
N ILE A 291 -14.21 -4.07 6.86
CA ILE A 291 -14.69 -3.34 5.68
C ILE A 291 -16.22 -3.26 5.71
N LEU A 292 -16.87 -4.38 6.01
CA LEU A 292 -18.32 -4.43 6.11
C LEU A 292 -18.81 -3.52 7.24
N ASP A 293 -18.24 -3.59 8.42
CA ASP A 293 -18.62 -2.72 9.55
C ASP A 293 -18.49 -1.23 9.18
N ALA A 294 -17.40 -0.86 8.51
CA ALA A 294 -17.17 0.52 8.09
C ALA A 294 -18.17 1.00 7.03
N HIS A 295 -18.60 0.12 6.11
CA HIS A 295 -19.55 0.45 5.04
C HIS A 295 -21.01 0.18 5.42
N TYR A 296 -21.26 -0.78 6.31
CA TYR A 296 -22.61 -1.20 6.74
C TYR A 296 -23.13 -0.47 7.97
N MET A 297 -22.26 0.13 8.79
CA MET A 297 -22.74 0.96 9.92
C MET A 297 -23.61 2.15 9.48
N HIS A 298 -23.51 2.55 8.20
CA HIS A 298 -24.42 3.51 7.58
C HIS A 298 -25.72 2.88 7.02
N ARG A 299 -26.03 1.62 7.41
CA ARG A 299 -27.31 0.95 7.16
C ARG A 299 -27.79 1.11 5.73
N ASP A 300 -27.06 0.52 4.75
CA ASP A 300 -27.56 0.47 3.38
C ASP A 300 -28.91 -0.29 3.39
N PRO A 301 -30.05 0.37 3.03
CA PRO A 301 -31.37 -0.28 3.03
C PRO A 301 -31.40 -1.56 2.19
N ALA A 302 -30.60 -1.63 1.13
CA ALA A 302 -30.50 -2.79 0.24
C ALA A 302 -30.07 -4.09 0.95
N LEU A 303 -29.33 -3.99 2.04
CA LEU A 303 -28.99 -5.16 2.85
C LEU A 303 -30.12 -5.64 3.72
N GLY A 304 -30.83 -4.71 4.34
CA GLY A 304 -32.05 -5.05 5.07
C GLY A 304 -33.04 -5.75 4.15
N GLU A 305 -33.28 -5.19 2.95
CA GLU A 305 -34.15 -5.79 1.94
C GLU A 305 -33.64 -7.17 1.48
N ALA A 306 -32.32 -7.35 1.27
CA ALA A 306 -31.75 -8.63 0.89
C ALA A 306 -31.92 -9.66 2.02
N ALA A 307 -31.79 -9.26 3.27
CA ALA A 307 -32.02 -10.15 4.42
C ALA A 307 -33.48 -10.56 4.53
N ILE A 308 -34.42 -9.63 4.35
CA ILE A 308 -35.87 -9.93 4.36
C ILE A 308 -36.24 -10.86 3.20
N ARG A 309 -35.77 -10.60 1.97
CA ARG A 309 -36.00 -11.50 0.82
C ARG A 309 -35.51 -12.94 1.09
N LYS A 310 -34.37 -13.10 1.77
CA LYS A 310 -33.88 -14.42 2.17
C LYS A 310 -34.77 -15.08 3.22
N LEU A 311 -35.29 -14.32 4.17
CA LEU A 311 -36.19 -14.82 5.19
C LEU A 311 -37.52 -15.26 4.57
N GLU A 312 -38.10 -14.47 3.68
CA GLU A 312 -39.31 -14.78 2.93
C GLU A 312 -39.15 -16.03 2.05
N GLY A 313 -38.00 -16.15 1.32
CA GLY A 313 -37.69 -17.32 0.51
C GLY A 313 -37.54 -18.62 1.32
N ARG A 314 -37.14 -18.52 2.59
CA ARG A 314 -37.05 -19.67 3.51
C ARG A 314 -38.38 -20.06 4.11
N ALA A 315 -39.29 -19.12 4.26
CA ALA A 315 -40.66 -19.38 4.78
C ALA A 315 -41.57 -20.09 3.76
N ILE A 316 -41.21 -20.12 2.47
CA ILE A 316 -41.99 -20.74 1.38
C ILE A 316 -41.56 -22.19 1.13
N SER A 317 -40.51 -22.71 1.78
CA SER A 317 -40.14 -24.16 1.75
C SER A 317 -40.60 -24.83 3.05
N PRO A 318 -41.83 -25.40 3.12
CA PRO A 318 -42.21 -26.25 4.26
C PRO A 318 -41.37 -27.52 4.22
N ASN A 319 -40.88 -27.97 5.38
CA ASN A 319 -40.23 -29.27 5.57
C ASN A 319 -41.04 -30.42 5.01
#